data_59c0955eab109fc3cbfc8f824e70505a
#
_entry.id   59c0955eab109fc3cbfc8f824e70505a
#
_cell.length_a   1.000
_cell.length_b   1.000
_cell.length_c   1.000
_cell.angle_alpha   90.00
_cell.angle_beta   90.00
_cell.angle_gamma   90.00
#
_symmetry.space_group_name_H-M   'P 1'
#
loop_
_entity.id
_entity.type
_entity.pdbx_description
1 polymer ?
#
loop_
_entity_poly.entity_id
_entity_poly.type
_entity_poly.pdbx_seq_one_letter_code
_entity_poly.pdbx_strand_id
1 'polypeptide(L)'
;SFSVSPQSFTDVNQLVSFTNNSQGAVDYIWSFGDGYTGQTFNPSHLYYETEAGIMITLTAISDFGCIDSTQVFIPFDEQEIFYVPNTFTPDGDNFNQTFTPIFYSGFDPYNFEMLIFNRWGEVIFETRDCTKGWDGSYGLSGSDSQDGVYTWKIIYKNPETDERKIVVGHVTLLR
;
A
#
# COMPACT_ATOMS: atom_id res chain seq x y z
N SER A 1 30.18 0.06 5.88
CA SER A 1 28.73 0.13 6.18
C SER A 1 28.11 1.37 5.57
N PHE A 2 26.78 1.37 5.38
CA PHE A 2 25.99 2.53 4.94
C PHE A 2 24.58 2.47 5.52
N SER A 3 23.88 3.59 5.48
CA SER A 3 22.45 3.69 5.81
C SER A 3 21.66 4.23 4.62
N VAL A 4 20.35 3.93 4.60
CA VAL A 4 19.42 4.22 3.50
C VAL A 4 18.23 4.97 4.05
N SER A 5 17.72 5.93 3.27
CA SER A 5 16.48 6.64 3.58
C SER A 5 15.68 6.91 2.29
N PRO A 6 14.42 6.47 2.21
CA PRO A 6 13.67 5.65 3.16
C PRO A 6 14.18 4.20 3.23
N GLN A 7 13.71 3.42 4.21
CA GLN A 7 14.12 2.03 4.43
C GLN A 7 13.23 1.02 3.67
N SER A 8 12.15 1.48 3.06
CA SER A 8 11.25 0.71 2.20
C SER A 8 10.75 1.60 1.07
N PHE A 9 10.37 0.98 -0.04
CA PHE A 9 9.69 1.67 -1.13
C PHE A 9 8.18 1.67 -0.86
N THR A 10 7.55 2.83 -0.99
CA THR A 10 6.10 3.01 -0.82
C THR A 10 5.40 3.50 -2.07
N ASP A 11 6.18 4.00 -3.03
CA ASP A 11 5.70 4.59 -4.28
C ASP A 11 6.58 4.21 -5.46
N VAL A 12 5.99 4.23 -6.65
CA VAL A 12 6.72 4.30 -7.92
C VAL A 12 7.42 5.66 -8.04
N ASN A 13 8.62 5.70 -8.65
CA ASN A 13 9.44 6.91 -8.80
C ASN A 13 9.96 7.49 -7.47
N GLN A 14 10.45 6.64 -6.60
CA GLN A 14 10.96 7.06 -5.29
C GLN A 14 12.44 7.43 -5.31
N LEU A 15 12.78 8.61 -4.81
CA LEU A 15 14.17 9.03 -4.58
C LEU A 15 14.66 8.44 -3.25
N VAL A 16 15.77 7.69 -3.32
CA VAL A 16 16.45 7.10 -2.17
C VAL A 16 17.80 7.78 -1.97
N SER A 17 18.09 8.15 -0.73
CA SER A 17 19.36 8.76 -0.35
C SER A 17 20.20 7.75 0.46
N PHE A 18 21.48 7.67 0.13
CA PHE A 18 22.44 6.77 0.77
C PHE A 18 23.47 7.57 1.56
N THR A 19 23.70 7.19 2.79
CA THR A 19 24.75 7.79 3.64
C THR A 19 25.83 6.77 3.87
N ASN A 20 27.03 7.08 3.38
CA ASN A 20 28.22 6.23 3.53
C ASN A 20 28.81 6.39 4.92
N ASN A 21 28.94 5.29 5.65
CA ASN A 21 29.53 5.23 6.97
C ASN A 21 30.85 4.43 6.97
N SER A 22 31.48 4.24 5.80
CA SER A 22 32.73 3.51 5.67
C SER A 22 33.90 4.32 6.24
N GLN A 23 34.88 3.62 6.81
CA GLN A 23 36.09 4.21 7.36
C GLN A 23 37.32 3.62 6.67
N GLY A 24 38.33 4.45 6.42
CA GLY A 24 39.62 4.02 5.86
C GLY A 24 39.58 3.69 4.35
N ALA A 25 38.52 4.04 3.64
CA ALA A 25 38.43 3.91 2.20
C ALA A 25 38.55 5.28 1.51
N VAL A 26 39.07 5.30 0.29
CA VAL A 26 39.27 6.47 -0.55
C VAL A 26 38.37 6.46 -1.78
N ASP A 27 38.00 5.27 -2.26
CA ASP A 27 37.11 5.09 -3.39
C ASP A 27 35.89 4.26 -3.04
N TYR A 28 34.77 4.55 -3.71
CA TYR A 28 33.46 3.94 -3.46
C TYR A 28 32.77 3.59 -4.77
N ILE A 29 32.23 2.39 -4.82
CA ILE A 29 31.38 1.94 -5.94
C ILE A 29 30.05 1.46 -5.38
N TRP A 30 28.99 2.11 -5.81
CA TRP A 30 27.62 1.75 -5.50
C TRP A 30 27.01 0.96 -6.65
N SER A 31 26.35 -0.14 -6.34
CA SER A 31 25.40 -0.81 -7.23
C SER A 31 24.01 -0.63 -6.64
N PHE A 32 23.11 0.01 -7.38
CA PHE A 32 21.76 0.33 -6.91
C PHE A 32 20.75 -0.81 -7.10
N GLY A 33 21.18 -1.95 -7.69
CA GLY A 33 20.36 -3.15 -7.82
C GLY A 33 19.44 -3.18 -9.05
N ASP A 34 19.25 -2.06 -9.71
CA ASP A 34 18.46 -1.89 -10.93
C ASP A 34 19.31 -1.78 -12.22
N GLY A 35 20.60 -2.09 -12.11
CA GLY A 35 21.58 -2.01 -13.19
C GLY A 35 22.37 -0.70 -13.23
N TYR A 36 22.00 0.30 -12.44
CA TYR A 36 22.76 1.56 -12.33
C TYR A 36 23.84 1.47 -11.24
N THR A 37 24.88 2.28 -11.42
CA THR A 37 26.02 2.38 -10.49
C THR A 37 26.37 3.84 -10.20
N GLY A 38 27.07 4.08 -9.08
CA GLY A 38 27.53 5.41 -8.68
C GLY A 38 28.87 5.36 -7.96
N GLN A 39 29.57 6.50 -7.88
CA GLN A 39 30.88 6.63 -7.21
C GLN A 39 30.91 7.79 -6.21
N THR A 40 29.80 8.50 -6.02
CA THR A 40 29.69 9.61 -5.07
C THR A 40 29.74 9.09 -3.64
N PHE A 41 30.33 9.84 -2.69
CA PHE A 41 30.41 9.43 -1.30
C PHE A 41 29.02 9.17 -0.68
N ASN A 42 28.10 10.11 -0.84
CA ASN A 42 26.70 9.98 -0.44
C ASN A 42 25.82 10.21 -1.66
N PRO A 43 25.47 9.17 -2.44
CA PRO A 43 24.62 9.31 -3.59
C PRO A 43 23.15 9.41 -3.22
N SER A 44 22.36 9.88 -4.20
CA SER A 44 20.91 9.65 -4.23
C SER A 44 20.57 9.00 -5.56
N HIS A 45 19.61 8.08 -5.57
CA HIS A 45 19.18 7.37 -6.77
C HIS A 45 17.65 7.35 -6.85
N LEU A 46 17.12 7.57 -8.05
CA LEU A 46 15.69 7.55 -8.31
C LEU A 46 15.33 6.18 -8.92
N TYR A 47 14.48 5.45 -8.23
CA TYR A 47 13.97 4.17 -8.69
C TYR A 47 12.64 4.36 -9.43
N TYR A 48 12.55 3.76 -10.61
CA TYR A 48 11.34 3.71 -11.42
C TYR A 48 10.77 2.30 -11.35
N GLU A 49 9.51 2.14 -10.94
CA GLU A 49 8.77 0.87 -10.96
C GLU A 49 9.58 -0.33 -10.43
N THR A 50 9.46 -0.61 -9.15
CA THR A 50 10.05 -1.81 -8.56
C THR A 50 8.91 -2.72 -8.06
N GLU A 51 8.71 -3.86 -8.74
CA GLU A 51 7.73 -4.88 -8.30
C GLU A 51 8.26 -5.74 -7.15
N ALA A 52 9.56 -5.70 -6.90
CA ALA A 52 10.22 -6.43 -5.82
C ALA A 52 11.23 -5.52 -5.11
N GLY A 53 11.58 -5.87 -3.88
CA GLY A 53 12.64 -5.17 -3.16
C GLY A 53 13.98 -5.24 -3.90
N ILE A 54 14.88 -4.30 -3.60
CA ILE A 54 16.15 -4.11 -4.30
C ILE A 54 17.33 -4.36 -3.36
N MET A 55 18.35 -5.06 -3.87
CA MET A 55 19.61 -5.28 -3.16
C MET A 55 20.62 -4.19 -3.55
N ILE A 56 20.99 -3.35 -2.60
CA ILE A 56 22.00 -2.31 -2.77
C ILE A 56 23.33 -2.84 -2.28
N THR A 57 24.39 -2.60 -3.05
CA THR A 57 25.76 -2.98 -2.69
C THR A 57 26.65 -1.74 -2.67
N LEU A 58 27.36 -1.52 -1.56
CA LEU A 58 28.47 -0.58 -1.48
C LEU A 58 29.78 -1.35 -1.43
N THR A 59 30.68 -1.06 -2.37
CA THR A 59 32.07 -1.51 -2.36
C THR A 59 32.96 -0.34 -2.00
N ALA A 60 33.81 -0.50 -0.99
CA ALA A 60 34.74 0.49 -0.49
C ALA A 60 36.18 0.00 -0.74
N ILE A 61 37.06 0.88 -1.23
CA ILE A 61 38.44 0.58 -1.63
C ILE A 61 39.37 1.49 -0.84
N SER A 62 40.33 0.91 -0.14
CA SER A 62 41.34 1.67 0.62
C SER A 62 42.49 2.17 -0.28
N ASP A 63 43.31 3.09 0.23
CA ASP A 63 44.53 3.60 -0.39
C ASP A 63 45.52 2.48 -0.77
N PHE A 64 45.48 1.35 -0.04
CA PHE A 64 46.34 0.18 -0.29
C PHE A 64 45.70 -0.84 -1.23
N GLY A 65 44.56 -0.52 -1.85
CA GLY A 65 43.81 -1.39 -2.74
C GLY A 65 43.05 -2.53 -2.05
N CYS A 66 42.88 -2.49 -0.72
CA CYS A 66 41.99 -3.43 -0.01
C CYS A 66 40.52 -3.11 -0.33
N ILE A 67 39.78 -4.14 -0.67
CA ILE A 67 38.35 -4.03 -1.05
C ILE A 67 37.49 -4.70 0.02
N ASP A 68 36.45 -4.02 0.44
CA ASP A 68 35.38 -4.55 1.30
C ASP A 68 34.02 -4.15 0.74
N SER A 69 33.01 -5.01 0.92
CA SER A 69 31.66 -4.75 0.43
C SER A 69 30.60 -5.06 1.46
N THR A 70 29.51 -4.32 1.40
CA THR A 70 28.32 -4.54 2.24
C THR A 70 27.05 -4.38 1.41
N GLN A 71 26.01 -5.11 1.80
CA GLN A 71 24.73 -5.12 1.12
C GLN A 71 23.59 -4.78 2.07
N VAL A 72 22.59 -4.10 1.55
CA VAL A 72 21.32 -3.81 2.23
C VAL A 72 20.19 -4.11 1.27
N PHE A 73 19.22 -4.89 1.72
CA PHE A 73 17.98 -5.11 0.99
C PHE A 73 16.95 -4.04 1.39
N ILE A 74 16.40 -3.34 0.41
CA ILE A 74 15.28 -2.41 0.58
C ILE A 74 14.04 -3.14 0.09
N PRO A 75 13.10 -3.53 0.98
CA PRO A 75 11.86 -4.14 0.57
C PRO A 75 10.97 -3.12 -0.15
N PHE A 76 10.18 -3.58 -1.11
CA PHE A 76 9.03 -2.85 -1.58
C PHE A 76 7.89 -3.11 -0.57
N ASP A 77 7.49 -2.07 0.12
CA ASP A 77 6.34 -2.11 1.02
C ASP A 77 5.13 -1.71 0.16
N GLU A 78 4.47 -2.70 -0.42
CA GLU A 78 3.20 -2.46 -1.11
C GLU A 78 2.23 -1.86 -0.09
N GLN A 79 2.13 -0.55 -0.09
CA GLN A 79 1.00 0.09 0.56
C GLN A 79 -0.25 -0.41 -0.14
N GLU A 80 -1.09 -1.09 0.61
CA GLU A 80 -2.42 -1.46 0.16
C GLU A 80 -3.18 -0.18 -0.18
N ILE A 81 -3.11 0.22 -1.46
CA ILE A 81 -3.74 1.44 -1.93
C ILE A 81 -5.20 1.11 -2.16
N PHE A 82 -6.03 1.48 -1.20
CA PHE A 82 -7.48 1.44 -1.36
C PHE A 82 -8.08 2.77 -0.90
N TYR A 83 -9.16 3.15 -1.54
CA TYR A 83 -9.97 4.28 -1.17
C TYR A 83 -11.34 3.80 -0.72
N VAL A 84 -11.77 4.24 0.46
CA VAL A 84 -13.12 3.97 0.97
C VAL A 84 -13.85 5.29 1.12
N PRO A 85 -14.95 5.52 0.39
CA PRO A 85 -15.78 6.70 0.56
C PRO A 85 -16.28 6.84 2.01
N ASN A 86 -16.39 8.06 2.51
CA ASN A 86 -16.94 8.31 3.83
C ASN A 86 -18.42 8.76 3.79
N THR A 87 -18.94 9.02 2.60
CA THR A 87 -20.32 9.46 2.37
C THR A 87 -20.77 9.03 0.97
N PHE A 88 -22.03 8.69 0.84
CA PHE A 88 -22.68 8.46 -0.46
C PHE A 88 -24.14 8.92 -0.42
N THR A 89 -24.72 9.19 -1.60
CA THR A 89 -26.04 9.81 -1.77
C THR A 89 -26.82 9.07 -2.86
N PRO A 90 -27.58 7.99 -2.50
CA PRO A 90 -28.41 7.27 -3.45
C PRO A 90 -29.73 8.03 -3.73
N ASP A 91 -29.63 9.18 -4.40
CA ASP A 91 -30.75 10.08 -4.72
C ASP A 91 -31.27 9.93 -6.17
N GLY A 92 -30.65 9.01 -6.93
CA GLY A 92 -31.05 8.71 -8.33
C GLY A 92 -30.36 9.57 -9.38
N ASP A 93 -29.38 10.40 -9.00
CA ASP A 93 -28.53 11.09 -9.97
C ASP A 93 -27.44 10.17 -10.55
N ASN A 94 -26.42 10.69 -11.24
CA ASN A 94 -25.35 9.87 -11.82
C ASN A 94 -24.12 9.70 -10.90
N PHE A 95 -24.15 10.18 -9.65
CA PHE A 95 -22.99 10.23 -8.78
C PHE A 95 -23.27 9.58 -7.43
N ASN A 96 -22.27 8.93 -6.86
CA ASN A 96 -22.28 8.41 -5.47
C ASN A 96 -23.51 7.57 -5.07
N GLN A 97 -24.09 6.84 -6.00
CA GLN A 97 -25.29 6.03 -5.79
C GLN A 97 -25.04 4.81 -4.91
N THR A 98 -23.77 4.40 -4.78
CA THR A 98 -23.39 3.24 -4.00
C THR A 98 -22.13 3.52 -3.17
N PHE A 99 -22.08 2.96 -1.98
CA PHE A 99 -20.87 2.86 -1.19
C PHE A 99 -20.04 1.69 -1.70
N THR A 100 -19.00 1.98 -2.47
CA THR A 100 -18.10 0.98 -3.07
C THR A 100 -16.65 1.33 -2.75
N PRO A 101 -15.94 0.50 -1.98
CA PRO A 101 -14.49 0.62 -1.83
C PRO A 101 -13.77 0.40 -3.15
N ILE A 102 -12.72 1.16 -3.40
CA ILE A 102 -11.88 1.04 -4.61
C ILE A 102 -10.53 0.53 -4.18
N PHE A 103 -10.12 -0.62 -4.68
CA PHE A 103 -8.81 -1.21 -4.46
C PHE A 103 -7.96 -1.04 -5.72
N TYR A 104 -6.71 -0.59 -5.55
CA TYR A 104 -5.77 -0.40 -6.64
C TYR A 104 -4.72 -1.51 -6.68
N SER A 105 -4.25 -1.97 -5.52
CA SER A 105 -3.22 -3.02 -5.40
C SER A 105 -3.31 -3.74 -4.05
N GLY A 106 -2.57 -4.83 -3.90
CA GLY A 106 -2.36 -5.50 -2.61
C GLY A 106 -3.56 -6.28 -2.06
N PHE A 107 -4.58 -6.62 -2.86
CA PHE A 107 -5.71 -7.42 -2.42
C PHE A 107 -6.07 -8.53 -3.41
N ASP A 108 -6.57 -9.65 -2.88
CA ASP A 108 -7.11 -10.75 -3.65
C ASP A 108 -8.63 -10.60 -3.80
N PRO A 109 -9.16 -10.31 -5.02
CA PRO A 109 -10.60 -10.12 -5.23
C PRO A 109 -11.44 -11.36 -4.96
N TYR A 110 -10.84 -12.56 -4.96
CA TYR A 110 -11.54 -13.83 -4.66
C TYR A 110 -11.64 -14.12 -3.16
N ASN A 111 -10.84 -13.42 -2.35
CA ASN A 111 -10.82 -13.52 -0.89
C ASN A 111 -11.22 -12.19 -0.23
N PHE A 112 -12.32 -11.63 -0.69
CA PHE A 112 -12.91 -10.37 -0.24
C PHE A 112 -14.26 -10.60 0.44
N GLU A 113 -14.55 -9.83 1.48
CA GLU A 113 -15.85 -9.77 2.14
C GLU A 113 -16.06 -8.36 2.69
N MET A 114 -17.22 -7.77 2.39
CA MET A 114 -17.62 -6.48 2.95
C MET A 114 -18.96 -6.63 3.67
N LEU A 115 -19.02 -6.11 4.89
CA LEU A 115 -20.19 -6.11 5.78
C LEU A 115 -20.50 -4.67 6.17
N ILE A 116 -21.79 -4.31 6.12
CA ILE A 116 -22.31 -3.03 6.64
C ILE A 116 -23.20 -3.33 7.84
N PHE A 117 -23.02 -2.57 8.90
CA PHE A 117 -23.73 -2.72 10.16
C PHE A 117 -24.54 -1.47 10.49
N ASN A 118 -25.75 -1.66 11.00
CA ASN A 118 -26.52 -0.60 11.60
C ASN A 118 -26.00 -0.25 13.02
N ARG A 119 -26.62 0.76 13.67
CA ARG A 119 -26.23 1.23 15.01
C ARG A 119 -26.39 0.19 16.13
N TRP A 120 -27.09 -0.90 15.88
CA TRP A 120 -27.29 -2.00 16.84
C TRP A 120 -26.32 -3.17 16.60
N GLY A 121 -25.43 -3.04 15.59
CA GLY A 121 -24.48 -4.09 15.22
C GLY A 121 -25.07 -5.20 14.36
N GLU A 122 -26.26 -5.00 13.81
CA GLU A 122 -26.89 -5.93 12.89
C GLU A 122 -26.32 -5.74 11.49
N VAL A 123 -25.98 -6.84 10.78
CA VAL A 123 -25.55 -6.82 9.39
C VAL A 123 -26.74 -6.51 8.49
N ILE A 124 -26.66 -5.40 7.78
CA ILE A 124 -27.70 -4.95 6.84
C ILE A 124 -27.32 -5.15 5.38
N PHE A 125 -26.03 -5.32 5.10
CA PHE A 125 -25.50 -5.64 3.77
C PHE A 125 -24.27 -6.52 3.89
N GLU A 126 -24.16 -7.51 3.01
CA GLU A 126 -23.00 -8.38 2.88
C GLU A 126 -22.73 -8.64 1.42
N THR A 127 -21.45 -8.58 1.02
CA THR A 127 -21.01 -9.00 -0.31
C THR A 127 -19.62 -9.61 -0.25
N ARG A 128 -19.36 -10.56 -1.16
CA ARG A 128 -18.04 -11.14 -1.44
C ARG A 128 -17.53 -10.77 -2.82
N ASP A 129 -18.26 -9.91 -3.50
CA ASP A 129 -17.91 -9.36 -4.79
C ASP A 129 -17.43 -7.92 -4.60
N CYS A 130 -16.12 -7.67 -4.78
CA CYS A 130 -15.49 -6.38 -4.57
C CYS A 130 -16.01 -5.29 -5.54
N THR A 131 -16.73 -5.67 -6.60
CA THR A 131 -17.35 -4.73 -7.53
C THR A 131 -18.76 -4.29 -7.12
N LYS A 132 -19.35 -4.95 -6.11
CA LYS A 132 -20.68 -4.63 -5.62
C LYS A 132 -20.61 -3.69 -4.42
N GLY A 133 -21.19 -2.51 -4.58
CA GLY A 133 -21.40 -1.54 -3.52
C GLY A 133 -22.75 -1.69 -2.81
N TRP A 134 -22.86 -1.10 -1.63
CA TRP A 134 -24.13 -0.94 -0.91
C TRP A 134 -24.87 0.29 -1.42
N ASP A 135 -26.12 0.12 -1.82
CA ASP A 135 -27.01 1.14 -2.37
C ASP A 135 -27.88 1.85 -1.31
N GLY A 136 -27.62 1.59 -0.02
CA GLY A 136 -28.43 2.13 1.07
C GLY A 136 -29.70 1.32 1.36
N SER A 137 -29.89 0.14 0.77
CA SER A 137 -31.00 -0.74 1.09
C SER A 137 -30.72 -1.58 2.35
N TYR A 138 -31.81 -2.01 3.02
CA TYR A 138 -31.77 -2.85 4.20
C TYR A 138 -31.98 -4.31 3.85
N GLY A 139 -30.94 -5.12 3.97
CA GLY A 139 -31.00 -6.56 3.77
C GLY A 139 -31.59 -6.98 2.42
N LEU A 140 -32.18 -8.18 2.39
CA LEU A 140 -32.82 -8.72 1.20
C LEU A 140 -34.21 -8.12 0.93
N SER A 141 -34.75 -7.35 1.86
CA SER A 141 -36.10 -6.75 1.72
C SER A 141 -36.13 -5.61 0.71
N GLY A 142 -34.97 -5.01 0.39
CA GLY A 142 -34.88 -3.88 -0.53
C GLY A 142 -35.55 -2.60 -0.03
N SER A 143 -35.91 -2.54 1.28
CA SER A 143 -36.41 -1.30 1.89
C SER A 143 -35.24 -0.34 2.14
N ASP A 144 -35.51 0.95 2.03
CA ASP A 144 -34.50 1.98 2.28
C ASP A 144 -34.05 1.99 3.74
N SER A 145 -32.74 2.03 3.95
CA SER A 145 -32.16 2.33 5.25
C SER A 145 -32.33 3.81 5.57
N GLN A 146 -32.47 4.16 6.84
CA GLN A 146 -32.55 5.56 7.28
C GLN A 146 -31.26 6.32 7.03
N ASP A 147 -31.35 7.62 6.78
CA ASP A 147 -30.18 8.49 6.75
C ASP A 147 -29.40 8.41 8.06
N GLY A 148 -28.09 8.36 7.97
CA GLY A 148 -27.25 8.24 9.16
C GLY A 148 -25.89 7.62 8.91
N VAL A 149 -25.20 7.33 10.02
CA VAL A 149 -23.86 6.75 10.01
C VAL A 149 -23.97 5.24 10.22
N TYR A 150 -23.29 4.51 9.35
CA TYR A 150 -23.19 3.06 9.34
C TYR A 150 -21.74 2.61 9.50
N THR A 151 -21.51 1.54 10.21
CA THR A 151 -20.17 0.95 10.34
C THR A 151 -19.98 -0.09 9.26
N TRP A 152 -18.81 -0.10 8.66
CA TRP A 152 -18.43 -1.13 7.71
C TRP A 152 -17.19 -1.90 8.17
N LYS A 153 -17.11 -3.14 7.72
CA LYS A 153 -15.97 -4.03 7.90
C LYS A 153 -15.62 -4.66 6.56
N ILE A 154 -14.38 -4.52 6.15
CA ILE A 154 -13.83 -5.16 4.97
C ILE A 154 -12.78 -6.16 5.41
N ILE A 155 -12.87 -7.36 4.87
CA ILE A 155 -11.94 -8.46 5.08
C ILE A 155 -11.42 -8.83 3.71
N TYR A 156 -10.12 -8.87 3.54
CA TYR A 156 -9.48 -9.30 2.30
C TYR A 156 -8.17 -10.01 2.59
N LYS A 157 -7.60 -10.66 1.58
CA LYS A 157 -6.33 -11.36 1.66
C LYS A 157 -5.30 -10.62 0.81
N ASN A 158 -4.11 -10.44 1.35
CA ASN A 158 -2.98 -9.98 0.57
C ASN A 158 -2.46 -11.16 -0.27
N PRO A 159 -2.37 -11.07 -1.60
CA PRO A 159 -1.97 -12.18 -2.46
C PRO A 159 -0.50 -12.59 -2.29
N GLU A 160 0.37 -11.67 -1.86
CA GLU A 160 1.80 -11.93 -1.72
C GLU A 160 2.17 -12.56 -0.37
N THR A 161 1.62 -12.02 0.71
CA THR A 161 1.93 -12.49 2.08
C THR A 161 1.01 -13.60 2.56
N ASP A 162 -0.08 -13.89 1.82
CA ASP A 162 -1.15 -14.82 2.23
C ASP A 162 -1.88 -14.38 3.52
N GLU A 163 -1.61 -13.17 3.98
CA GLU A 163 -2.13 -12.62 5.23
C GLU A 163 -3.56 -12.09 5.05
N ARG A 164 -4.41 -12.36 6.05
CA ARG A 164 -5.78 -11.85 6.09
C ARG A 164 -5.81 -10.51 6.81
N LYS A 165 -6.27 -9.49 6.10
CA LYS A 165 -6.41 -8.12 6.60
C LYS A 165 -7.86 -7.80 6.95
N ILE A 166 -8.04 -7.01 8.00
CA ILE A 166 -9.36 -6.54 8.44
C ILE A 166 -9.27 -5.02 8.60
N VAL A 167 -10.11 -4.32 7.86
CA VAL A 167 -10.26 -2.86 7.95
C VAL A 167 -11.67 -2.54 8.36
N VAL A 168 -11.83 -1.56 9.24
CA VAL A 168 -13.13 -1.09 9.74
C VAL A 168 -13.22 0.42 9.66
N GLY A 169 -14.40 0.92 9.43
CA GLY A 169 -14.67 2.36 9.39
C GLY A 169 -16.16 2.66 9.40
N HIS A 170 -16.51 3.87 8.99
CA HIS A 170 -17.90 4.29 8.90
C HIS A 170 -18.16 5.05 7.61
N VAL A 171 -19.40 5.00 7.19
CA VAL A 171 -19.93 5.72 6.04
C VAL A 171 -21.22 6.43 6.39
N THR A 172 -21.42 7.62 5.86
CA THR A 172 -22.65 8.39 6.03
C THR A 172 -23.54 8.20 4.81
N LEU A 173 -24.76 7.73 5.03
CA LEU A 173 -25.83 7.70 4.05
C LEU A 173 -26.66 8.97 4.16
N LEU A 174 -26.82 9.68 3.05
CA LEU A 174 -27.67 10.87 2.91
C LEU A 174 -28.58 10.70 1.68
N ARG A 175 -29.85 11.14 1.77
CA ARG A 175 -30.81 11.20 0.67
C ARG A 175 -31.45 12.58 0.59
#